data_13f6f14cf2e1f0ede3fa167c6c078939
#
_entry.id   13f6f14cf2e1f0ede3fa167c6c078939
#
_cell.length_a   1.000
_cell.length_b   1.000
_cell.length_c   1.000
_cell.angle_alpha   90.00
_cell.angle_beta   90.00
_cell.angle_gamma   90.00
#
_symmetry.space_group_name_H-M   'P 1'
#
loop_
_entity.id
_entity.type
_entity.pdbx_description
1 polymer ?
#
loop_
_entity_poly.entity_id
_entity_poly.type
_entity_poly.pdbx_seq_one_letter_code
_entity_poly.pdbx_strand_id
1 'polypeptide(L)'
;MRNFLSRAEADEICDGLMERYHEGKGVPCVDIDGFVKDILRCPVFYEAFAEKDLDKIGFCGDGISKLKVYREGKPVSVVFPRDTIVLERFLLRAEEQNRRRFTLAHEAGHVLTNRMGAGQTAHFHRPYDADRVYAIEELKERLSMAEWQANTLAASLLMPRFLVRQELERHTEGKGLPVYGERVFRPQEKAILSEMAQAMGVSYTALVIRLDNLGVLSHHPLSEYLSKELGLGGDDDAFLQ
;
A
#
# COMPACT_ATOMS: atom_id res chain seq x y z
N MET A 1 -14.07 17.12 -14.72
CA MET A 1 -14.01 16.54 -13.36
C MET A 1 -12.64 15.92 -13.17
N ARG A 2 -11.94 16.20 -12.07
CA ARG A 2 -10.63 15.59 -11.79
C ARG A 2 -10.85 14.11 -11.44
N ASN A 3 -10.41 13.20 -12.31
CA ASN A 3 -10.39 11.75 -12.04
C ASN A 3 -9.15 11.33 -11.23
N PHE A 4 -8.59 12.24 -10.46
CA PHE A 4 -7.34 12.04 -9.73
C PHE A 4 -7.57 12.31 -8.24
N LEU A 5 -7.26 11.31 -7.43
CA LEU A 5 -7.27 11.39 -5.98
C LEU A 5 -5.86 11.76 -5.50
N SER A 6 -5.72 12.89 -4.85
CA SER A 6 -4.46 13.27 -4.21
C SER A 6 -4.19 12.39 -2.98
N ARG A 7 -2.94 12.36 -2.53
CA ARG A 7 -2.56 11.63 -1.32
C ARG A 7 -3.33 12.12 -0.08
N ALA A 8 -3.52 13.43 0.03
CA ALA A 8 -4.25 14.02 1.14
C ALA A 8 -5.73 13.61 1.14
N GLU A 9 -6.39 13.60 -0.02
CA GLU A 9 -7.77 13.14 -0.17
C GLU A 9 -7.90 11.63 0.13
N ALA A 10 -6.94 10.81 -0.31
CA ALA A 10 -6.89 9.39 0.02
C ALA A 10 -6.79 9.16 1.53
N ASP A 11 -5.93 9.93 2.19
CA ASP A 11 -5.77 9.86 3.66
C ASP A 11 -7.05 10.27 4.38
N GLU A 12 -7.71 11.35 3.96
CA GLU A 12 -8.94 11.82 4.58
C GLU A 12 -10.08 10.82 4.43
N ILE A 13 -10.23 10.24 3.24
CA ILE A 13 -11.24 9.20 2.97
C ILE A 13 -10.97 7.96 3.81
N CYS A 14 -9.71 7.48 3.83
CA CYS A 14 -9.35 6.28 4.58
C CYS A 14 -9.46 6.48 6.09
N ASP A 15 -9.07 7.62 6.62
CA ASP A 15 -9.26 7.93 8.04
C ASP A 15 -10.75 7.91 8.41
N GLY A 16 -11.61 8.58 7.64
CA GLY A 16 -13.04 8.57 7.91
C GLY A 16 -13.69 7.19 7.84
N LEU A 17 -13.22 6.31 6.93
CA LEU A 17 -13.67 4.92 6.85
C LEU A 17 -13.14 4.09 8.03
N MET A 18 -11.87 4.25 8.38
CA MET A 18 -11.20 3.45 9.41
C MET A 18 -11.56 3.90 10.83
N GLU A 19 -11.75 5.17 11.10
CA GLU A 19 -12.24 5.66 12.40
C GLU A 19 -13.55 4.97 12.78
N ARG A 20 -14.49 4.88 11.83
CA ARG A 20 -15.77 4.19 12.07
C ARG A 20 -15.63 2.67 12.19
N TYR A 21 -14.79 2.05 11.36
CA TYR A 21 -14.62 0.59 11.34
C TYR A 21 -13.77 0.09 12.50
N HIS A 22 -12.77 0.85 12.91
CA HIS A 22 -11.78 0.46 13.91
C HIS A 22 -12.10 0.99 15.32
N GLU A 23 -13.18 1.75 15.46
CA GLU A 23 -13.64 2.29 16.73
C GLU A 23 -13.73 1.20 17.82
N GLY A 24 -13.07 1.44 18.97
CA GLY A 24 -13.10 0.54 20.11
C GLY A 24 -12.27 -0.74 19.99
N LYS A 25 -11.59 -1.01 18.88
CA LYS A 25 -10.80 -2.24 18.71
C LYS A 25 -9.48 -2.25 19.51
N GLY A 26 -8.92 -1.08 19.81
CA GLY A 26 -7.75 -0.93 20.71
C GLY A 26 -6.44 -1.59 20.23
N VAL A 27 -6.36 -2.04 18.98
CA VAL A 27 -5.20 -2.70 18.39
C VAL A 27 -4.68 -1.88 17.21
N PRO A 28 -3.35 -1.79 17.00
CA PRO A 28 -2.79 -0.99 15.90
C PRO A 28 -2.94 -1.65 14.52
N CYS A 29 -3.20 -2.95 14.47
CA CYS A 29 -3.35 -3.71 13.23
C CYS A 29 -4.78 -3.63 12.71
N VAL A 30 -4.97 -3.03 11.54
CA VAL A 30 -6.27 -2.99 10.87
C VAL A 30 -6.68 -4.39 10.41
N ASP A 31 -7.89 -4.82 10.75
CA ASP A 31 -8.51 -6.03 10.18
C ASP A 31 -9.02 -5.72 8.77
N ILE A 32 -8.11 -5.82 7.78
CA ILE A 32 -8.41 -5.52 6.39
C ILE A 32 -9.37 -6.55 5.77
N ASP A 33 -9.30 -7.81 6.21
CA ASP A 33 -10.20 -8.87 5.73
C ASP A 33 -11.65 -8.57 6.14
N GLY A 34 -11.87 -8.24 7.40
CA GLY A 34 -13.17 -7.81 7.90
C GLY A 34 -13.65 -6.52 7.24
N PHE A 35 -12.78 -5.53 7.05
CA PHE A 35 -13.13 -4.30 6.35
C PHE A 35 -13.63 -4.57 4.92
N VAL A 36 -12.91 -5.37 4.15
CA VAL A 36 -13.30 -5.73 2.78
C VAL A 36 -14.62 -6.48 2.74
N LYS A 37 -14.82 -7.41 3.67
CA LYS A 37 -16.03 -8.22 3.75
C LYS A 37 -17.24 -7.44 4.24
N ASP A 38 -17.10 -6.71 5.35
CA ASP A 38 -18.25 -6.16 6.09
C ASP A 38 -18.60 -4.73 5.63
N ILE A 39 -17.59 -3.93 5.26
CA ILE A 39 -17.78 -2.54 4.84
C ILE A 39 -17.86 -2.45 3.32
N LEU A 40 -16.86 -2.99 2.60
CA LEU A 40 -16.90 -2.96 1.14
C LEU A 40 -17.83 -4.02 0.55
N ARG A 41 -18.18 -5.06 1.31
CA ARG A 41 -19.04 -6.17 0.87
C ARG A 41 -18.52 -6.82 -0.41
N CYS A 42 -17.21 -6.96 -0.52
CA CYS A 42 -16.54 -7.56 -1.68
C CYS A 42 -16.28 -9.04 -1.41
N PRO A 43 -16.72 -9.96 -2.29
CA PRO A 43 -16.26 -11.34 -2.25
C PRO A 43 -14.75 -11.43 -2.48
N VAL A 44 -14.05 -12.25 -1.69
CA VAL A 44 -12.61 -12.50 -1.84
C VAL A 44 -12.39 -13.97 -2.15
N PHE A 45 -11.67 -14.25 -3.25
CA PHE A 45 -11.29 -15.59 -3.68
C PHE A 45 -9.78 -15.74 -3.75
N TYR A 46 -9.32 -16.97 -3.59
CA TYR A 46 -7.91 -17.33 -3.75
C TYR A 46 -7.80 -18.37 -4.88
N GLU A 47 -7.12 -17.99 -5.96
CA GLU A 47 -6.95 -18.82 -7.15
C GLU A 47 -5.46 -18.96 -7.49
N ALA A 48 -5.07 -20.05 -8.11
CA ALA A 48 -3.74 -20.18 -8.68
C ALA A 48 -3.75 -19.49 -10.06
N PHE A 49 -3.01 -18.41 -10.20
CA PHE A 49 -2.99 -17.63 -11.45
C PHE A 49 -2.18 -18.36 -12.54
N ALA A 50 -2.68 -18.33 -13.75
CA ALA A 50 -2.04 -18.87 -14.95
C ALA A 50 -1.65 -17.74 -15.93
N GLU A 51 -1.44 -16.54 -15.40
CA GLU A 51 -1.01 -15.38 -16.15
C GLU A 51 0.48 -15.49 -16.53
N LYS A 52 0.87 -14.85 -17.65
CA LYS A 52 2.29 -14.78 -18.06
C LYS A 52 3.10 -13.86 -17.16
N ASP A 53 2.45 -12.83 -16.63
CA ASP A 53 3.04 -11.88 -15.72
C ASP A 53 2.95 -12.44 -14.30
N LEU A 54 4.10 -12.83 -13.75
CA LEU A 54 4.22 -13.42 -12.42
C LEU A 54 4.09 -12.38 -11.29
N ASP A 55 4.19 -11.09 -11.60
CA ASP A 55 4.00 -10.02 -10.64
C ASP A 55 2.51 -9.74 -10.37
N LYS A 56 1.63 -10.27 -11.23
CA LYS A 56 0.19 -10.21 -11.03
C LYS A 56 -0.24 -11.19 -9.96
N ILE A 57 -0.43 -10.70 -8.74
CA ILE A 57 -0.80 -11.47 -7.55
C ILE A 57 -2.16 -11.09 -6.97
N GLY A 58 -2.80 -10.06 -7.52
CA GLY A 58 -4.15 -9.59 -7.21
C GLY A 58 -4.93 -9.26 -8.49
N PHE A 59 -6.23 -9.28 -8.39
CA PHE A 59 -7.15 -8.93 -9.47
C PHE A 59 -8.48 -8.44 -8.89
N CYS A 60 -8.94 -7.29 -9.35
CA CYS A 60 -10.28 -6.80 -9.07
C CYS A 60 -11.21 -7.07 -10.26
N GLY A 61 -12.25 -7.85 -10.08
CA GLY A 61 -13.22 -8.19 -11.12
C GLY A 61 -14.04 -6.99 -11.56
N ASP A 62 -14.21 -6.82 -12.86
CA ASP A 62 -15.04 -5.79 -13.48
C ASP A 62 -16.32 -6.35 -14.13
N GLY A 63 -16.48 -7.67 -14.10
CA GLY A 63 -17.59 -8.39 -14.74
C GLY A 63 -17.39 -8.66 -16.23
N ILE A 64 -16.22 -8.29 -16.81
CA ILE A 64 -15.96 -8.38 -18.24
C ILE A 64 -14.58 -9.01 -18.51
N SER A 65 -13.55 -8.52 -17.82
CA SER A 65 -12.17 -8.96 -18.00
C SER A 65 -11.96 -10.41 -17.52
N LYS A 66 -11.14 -11.14 -18.27
CA LYS A 66 -10.84 -12.53 -17.99
C LYS A 66 -9.53 -12.63 -17.20
N LEU A 67 -9.55 -13.33 -16.08
CA LEU A 67 -8.36 -13.78 -15.36
C LEU A 67 -8.08 -15.23 -15.75
N LYS A 68 -6.83 -15.55 -16.07
CA LYS A 68 -6.41 -16.93 -16.30
C LYS A 68 -6.02 -17.56 -14.97
N VAL A 69 -6.66 -18.67 -14.64
CA VAL A 69 -6.41 -19.44 -13.41
C VAL A 69 -6.22 -20.91 -13.75
N TYR A 70 -5.49 -21.64 -12.90
CA TYR A 70 -5.38 -23.09 -13.02
C TYR A 70 -6.58 -23.76 -12.35
N ARG A 71 -7.30 -24.61 -13.11
CA ARG A 71 -8.32 -25.52 -12.59
C ARG A 71 -8.03 -26.92 -13.11
N GLU A 72 -7.93 -27.88 -12.19
CA GLU A 72 -7.57 -29.27 -12.52
C GLU A 72 -6.28 -29.37 -13.36
N GLY A 73 -5.28 -28.53 -13.03
CA GLY A 73 -3.97 -28.50 -13.69
C GLY A 73 -3.96 -27.85 -15.08
N LYS A 74 -5.09 -27.30 -15.58
CA LYS A 74 -5.20 -26.63 -16.88
C LYS A 74 -5.48 -25.14 -16.73
N PRO A 75 -4.88 -24.27 -17.55
CA PRO A 75 -5.21 -22.85 -17.56
C PRO A 75 -6.62 -22.62 -18.15
N VAL A 76 -7.47 -21.94 -17.39
CA VAL A 76 -8.85 -21.58 -17.77
C VAL A 76 -9.02 -20.09 -17.62
N SER A 77 -9.73 -19.44 -18.57
CA SER A 77 -10.09 -18.04 -18.46
C SER A 77 -11.44 -17.91 -17.75
N VAL A 78 -11.46 -17.14 -16.66
CA VAL A 78 -12.65 -16.93 -15.81
C VAL A 78 -12.97 -15.45 -15.76
N VAL A 79 -14.24 -15.08 -15.89
CA VAL A 79 -14.74 -13.73 -15.63
C VAL A 79 -15.32 -13.72 -14.22
N PHE A 80 -14.80 -12.81 -13.38
CA PHE A 80 -15.31 -12.60 -12.03
C PHE A 80 -16.30 -11.43 -12.01
N PRO A 81 -17.37 -11.51 -11.21
CA PRO A 81 -18.30 -10.40 -11.04
C PRO A 81 -17.61 -9.10 -10.64
N ARG A 82 -18.24 -7.98 -10.91
CA ARG A 82 -17.75 -6.66 -10.48
C ARG A 82 -17.55 -6.61 -8.97
N ASP A 83 -16.50 -5.90 -8.55
CA ASP A 83 -16.09 -5.74 -7.14
C ASP A 83 -15.70 -7.07 -6.45
N THR A 84 -15.41 -8.12 -7.21
CA THR A 84 -14.83 -9.35 -6.67
C THR A 84 -13.32 -9.21 -6.61
N ILE A 85 -12.72 -9.47 -5.45
CA ILE A 85 -11.26 -9.48 -5.28
C ILE A 85 -10.76 -10.92 -5.40
N VAL A 86 -9.76 -11.14 -6.25
CA VAL A 86 -9.12 -12.45 -6.41
C VAL A 86 -7.63 -12.30 -6.12
N LEU A 87 -7.14 -13.08 -5.19
CA LEU A 87 -5.75 -13.10 -4.77
C LEU A 87 -5.07 -14.39 -5.21
N GLU A 88 -3.76 -14.30 -5.51
CA GLU A 88 -2.95 -15.49 -5.80
C GLU A 88 -2.91 -16.41 -4.57
N ARG A 89 -3.11 -17.71 -4.78
CA ARG A 89 -3.26 -18.71 -3.72
C ARG A 89 -2.04 -18.83 -2.81
N PHE A 90 -0.82 -18.63 -3.32
CA PHE A 90 0.38 -18.71 -2.49
C PHE A 90 0.38 -17.69 -1.35
N LEU A 91 -0.36 -16.58 -1.49
CA LEU A 91 -0.50 -15.55 -0.45
C LEU A 91 -1.18 -16.08 0.84
N LEU A 92 -1.78 -17.28 0.81
CA LEU A 92 -2.31 -17.93 2.01
C LEU A 92 -1.22 -18.52 2.92
N ARG A 93 0.03 -18.59 2.47
CA ARG A 93 1.14 -19.05 3.28
C ARG A 93 1.44 -18.09 4.42
N ALA A 94 1.88 -18.61 5.55
CA ALA A 94 2.13 -17.81 6.76
C ALA A 94 3.20 -16.73 6.54
N GLU A 95 4.25 -17.05 5.78
CA GLU A 95 5.33 -16.13 5.43
C GLU A 95 4.91 -14.98 4.53
N GLU A 96 3.78 -15.11 3.80
CA GLU A 96 3.25 -14.10 2.88
C GLU A 96 2.20 -13.19 3.52
N GLN A 97 2.00 -13.26 4.82
CA GLN A 97 0.91 -12.58 5.52
C GLN A 97 0.89 -11.05 5.26
N ASN A 98 2.04 -10.38 5.38
CA ASN A 98 2.11 -8.94 5.14
C ASN A 98 1.86 -8.60 3.67
N ARG A 99 2.38 -9.40 2.75
CA ARG A 99 2.16 -9.25 1.31
C ARG A 99 0.70 -9.48 0.95
N ARG A 100 0.06 -10.51 1.52
CA ARG A 100 -1.38 -10.79 1.37
C ARG A 100 -2.23 -9.60 1.80
N ARG A 101 -1.94 -9.05 3.01
CA ARG A 101 -2.67 -7.90 3.55
C ARG A 101 -2.54 -6.68 2.65
N PHE A 102 -1.31 -6.40 2.18
CA PHE A 102 -1.09 -5.26 1.28
C PHE A 102 -1.79 -5.46 -0.06
N THR A 103 -1.70 -6.66 -0.65
CA THR A 103 -2.39 -6.97 -1.92
C THR A 103 -3.91 -6.84 -1.78
N LEU A 104 -4.48 -7.35 -0.67
CA LEU A 104 -5.91 -7.21 -0.41
C LEU A 104 -6.34 -5.74 -0.27
N ALA A 105 -5.55 -4.93 0.44
CA ALA A 105 -5.81 -3.50 0.58
C ALA A 105 -5.64 -2.75 -0.75
N HIS A 106 -4.70 -3.17 -1.61
CA HIS A 106 -4.49 -2.62 -2.94
C HIS A 106 -5.70 -2.88 -3.85
N GLU A 107 -6.20 -4.12 -3.90
CA GLU A 107 -7.40 -4.44 -4.66
C GLU A 107 -8.65 -3.73 -4.09
N ALA A 108 -8.73 -3.56 -2.77
CA ALA A 108 -9.75 -2.73 -2.13
C ALA A 108 -9.64 -1.26 -2.56
N GLY A 109 -8.42 -0.76 -2.76
CA GLY A 109 -8.16 0.57 -3.32
C GLY A 109 -8.73 0.73 -4.73
N HIS A 110 -8.59 -0.27 -5.59
CA HIS A 110 -9.25 -0.29 -6.91
C HIS A 110 -10.77 -0.28 -6.80
N VAL A 111 -11.35 -1.06 -5.89
CA VAL A 111 -12.80 -1.03 -5.63
C VAL A 111 -13.26 0.35 -5.20
N LEU A 112 -12.55 0.99 -4.27
CA LEU A 112 -12.89 2.33 -3.78
C LEU A 112 -12.82 3.38 -4.90
N THR A 113 -11.73 3.41 -5.67
CA THR A 113 -11.61 4.32 -6.81
C THR A 113 -12.70 4.13 -7.84
N ASN A 114 -13.05 2.88 -8.15
CA ASN A 114 -14.14 2.57 -9.07
C ASN A 114 -15.49 3.07 -8.57
N ARG A 115 -15.78 2.93 -7.28
CA ARG A 115 -17.04 3.39 -6.68
C ARG A 115 -17.12 4.92 -6.59
N MET A 116 -16.01 5.58 -6.30
CA MET A 116 -15.95 7.04 -6.23
C MET A 116 -16.03 7.70 -7.60
N GLY A 117 -15.60 7.05 -8.66
CA GLY A 117 -15.60 7.57 -10.02
C GLY A 117 -16.94 7.59 -10.73
N ALA A 118 -18.04 7.29 -10.02
CA ALA A 118 -19.43 7.45 -10.49
C ALA A 118 -19.70 6.93 -11.92
N GLY A 119 -19.23 5.73 -12.23
CA GLY A 119 -19.59 5.03 -13.46
C GLY A 119 -18.73 5.33 -14.68
N GLN A 120 -17.77 6.26 -14.61
CA GLN A 120 -16.82 6.51 -15.69
C GLN A 120 -15.48 5.78 -15.53
N THR A 121 -15.27 5.12 -14.43
CA THR A 121 -14.00 4.46 -14.08
C THR A 121 -13.95 2.97 -14.41
N ALA A 122 -14.91 2.45 -15.13
CA ALA A 122 -14.77 1.16 -15.82
C ALA A 122 -13.50 1.09 -16.70
N HIS A 123 -12.81 2.20 -16.85
CA HIS A 123 -11.60 2.31 -17.66
C HIS A 123 -10.32 1.81 -16.98
N PHE A 124 -10.27 1.69 -15.65
CA PHE A 124 -9.06 1.24 -14.97
C PHE A 124 -8.85 -0.27 -15.10
N HIS A 125 -9.93 -1.04 -15.22
CA HIS A 125 -9.86 -2.49 -15.43
C HIS A 125 -10.10 -2.91 -16.89
N ARG A 126 -10.28 -1.96 -17.79
CA ARG A 126 -10.15 -2.18 -19.22
C ARG A 126 -8.77 -1.67 -19.65
N PRO A 127 -7.72 -2.47 -19.58
CA PRO A 127 -6.45 -2.06 -20.14
C PRO A 127 -6.57 -1.78 -21.65
N TYR A 128 -7.75 -2.09 -22.22
CA TYR A 128 -7.91 -2.05 -23.68
C TYR A 128 -9.39 -1.90 -24.05
N ASP A 129 -9.77 -0.74 -24.56
CA ASP A 129 -10.98 -0.60 -25.37
C ASP A 129 -10.58 -0.97 -26.81
N ALA A 130 -11.05 -2.12 -27.30
CA ALA A 130 -10.68 -2.66 -28.60
C ALA A 130 -11.06 -1.71 -29.75
N ASP A 131 -11.98 -0.78 -29.53
CA ASP A 131 -12.46 0.17 -30.51
C ASP A 131 -11.76 1.54 -30.46
N ARG A 132 -10.80 1.72 -29.51
CA ARG A 132 -10.04 2.96 -29.39
C ARG A 132 -8.54 2.73 -29.49
N VAL A 133 -7.90 3.45 -30.42
CA VAL A 133 -6.45 3.51 -30.52
C VAL A 133 -5.93 4.49 -29.47
N TYR A 134 -5.15 3.99 -28.49
CA TYR A 134 -4.46 4.80 -27.49
C TYR A 134 -2.99 4.98 -27.89
N ALA A 135 -2.43 6.15 -27.65
CA ALA A 135 -0.99 6.31 -27.68
C ALA A 135 -0.36 5.51 -26.53
N ILE A 136 0.79 4.87 -26.77
CA ILE A 136 1.48 4.03 -25.78
C ILE A 136 1.80 4.83 -24.50
N GLU A 137 2.15 6.11 -24.66
CA GLU A 137 2.42 7.04 -23.57
C GLU A 137 1.17 7.29 -22.73
N GLU A 138 0.01 7.50 -23.35
CA GLU A 138 -1.28 7.70 -22.66
C GLU A 138 -1.69 6.46 -21.84
N LEU A 139 -1.48 5.26 -22.41
CA LEU A 139 -1.73 3.99 -21.71
C LEU A 139 -0.81 3.81 -20.50
N LYS A 140 0.49 4.08 -20.64
CA LYS A 140 1.45 3.97 -19.54
C LYS A 140 1.14 4.95 -18.41
N GLU A 141 0.80 6.20 -18.76
CA GLU A 141 0.50 7.24 -17.79
C GLU A 141 -0.79 6.92 -17.01
N ARG A 142 -1.84 6.46 -17.66
CA ARG A 142 -3.12 6.10 -17.04
C ARG A 142 -3.01 4.86 -16.15
N LEU A 143 -2.33 3.82 -16.60
CA LEU A 143 -2.10 2.60 -15.82
C LEU A 143 -1.24 2.91 -14.59
N SER A 144 -0.16 3.69 -14.75
CA SER A 144 0.67 4.09 -13.62
C SER A 144 -0.08 4.92 -12.59
N MET A 145 -1.04 5.75 -13.02
CA MET A 145 -1.88 6.57 -12.16
C MET A 145 -2.87 5.75 -11.33
N ALA A 146 -3.54 4.76 -11.94
CA ALA A 146 -4.46 3.87 -11.25
C ALA A 146 -3.75 3.04 -10.19
N GLU A 147 -2.60 2.48 -10.52
CA GLU A 147 -1.75 1.71 -9.61
C GLU A 147 -1.22 2.59 -8.47
N TRP A 148 -0.80 3.83 -8.77
CA TRP A 148 -0.38 4.78 -7.76
C TRP A 148 -1.50 5.10 -6.76
N GLN A 149 -2.72 5.30 -7.23
CA GLN A 149 -3.89 5.56 -6.38
C GLN A 149 -4.22 4.34 -5.52
N ALA A 150 -4.23 3.13 -6.10
CA ALA A 150 -4.48 1.89 -5.37
C ALA A 150 -3.42 1.65 -4.28
N ASN A 151 -2.14 1.87 -4.58
CA ASN A 151 -1.05 1.79 -3.61
C ASN A 151 -1.19 2.83 -2.48
N THR A 152 -1.58 4.06 -2.83
CA THR A 152 -1.80 5.13 -1.86
C THR A 152 -2.95 4.80 -0.92
N LEU A 153 -4.10 4.36 -1.47
CA LEU A 153 -5.24 3.91 -0.66
C LEU A 153 -4.90 2.70 0.19
N ALA A 154 -4.16 1.70 -0.33
CA ALA A 154 -3.71 0.55 0.44
C ALA A 154 -2.89 0.95 1.66
N ALA A 155 -1.92 1.84 1.47
CA ALA A 155 -1.10 2.35 2.57
C ALA A 155 -1.95 3.11 3.60
N SER A 156 -2.90 3.93 3.14
CA SER A 156 -3.78 4.72 4.03
C SER A 156 -4.81 3.85 4.76
N LEU A 157 -5.32 2.78 4.14
CA LEU A 157 -6.21 1.81 4.78
C LEU A 157 -5.50 1.00 5.86
N LEU A 158 -4.28 0.50 5.57
CA LEU A 158 -3.53 -0.33 6.52
C LEU A 158 -2.87 0.49 7.63
N MET A 159 -2.52 1.75 7.33
CA MET A 159 -1.82 2.66 8.23
C MET A 159 -2.52 4.03 8.24
N PRO A 160 -3.79 4.11 8.72
CA PRO A 160 -4.49 5.37 8.83
C PRO A 160 -3.75 6.32 9.79
N ARG A 161 -3.84 7.63 9.54
CA ARG A 161 -3.04 8.64 10.25
C ARG A 161 -3.19 8.59 11.78
N PHE A 162 -4.40 8.32 12.25
CA PHE A 162 -4.66 8.24 13.70
C PHE A 162 -3.96 7.05 14.36
N LEU A 163 -3.91 5.86 13.72
CA LEU A 163 -3.18 4.69 14.24
C LEU A 163 -1.67 4.89 14.18
N VAL A 164 -1.16 5.45 13.07
CA VAL A 164 0.28 5.80 12.96
C VAL A 164 0.68 6.77 14.07
N ARG A 165 -0.15 7.78 14.35
CA ARG A 165 0.11 8.75 15.43
C ARG A 165 0.09 8.08 16.82
N GLN A 166 -0.85 7.18 17.07
CA GLN A 166 -0.91 6.42 18.32
C GLN A 166 0.33 5.55 18.52
N GLU A 167 0.79 4.87 17.48
CA GLU A 167 2.00 4.04 17.58
C GLU A 167 3.27 4.90 17.74
N LEU A 168 3.38 6.02 17.04
CA LEU A 168 4.47 6.96 17.29
C LEU A 168 4.48 7.47 18.72
N GLU A 169 3.34 7.89 19.23
CA GLU A 169 3.22 8.37 20.63
C GLU A 169 3.67 7.30 21.64
N ARG A 170 3.27 6.05 21.41
CA ARG A 170 3.64 4.92 22.27
C ARG A 170 5.15 4.68 22.34
N HIS A 171 5.85 4.84 21.22
CA HIS A 171 7.27 4.49 21.09
C HIS A 171 8.22 5.68 21.23
N THR A 172 7.75 6.90 21.02
CA THR A 172 8.61 8.09 20.92
C THR A 172 8.18 9.23 21.83
N GLU A 173 7.13 9.05 22.64
CA GLU A 173 6.52 10.12 23.45
C GLU A 173 6.17 11.36 22.59
N GLY A 174 5.72 11.13 21.36
CA GLY A 174 5.35 12.17 20.41
C GLY A 174 6.54 12.86 19.70
N LYS A 175 7.79 12.43 19.98
CA LYS A 175 8.96 12.95 19.26
C LYS A 175 9.03 12.31 17.87
N GLY A 176 9.41 13.11 16.88
CA GLY A 176 9.67 12.60 15.54
C GLY A 176 10.86 11.62 15.52
N LEU A 177 10.82 10.62 14.63
CA LEU A 177 11.91 9.69 14.44
C LEU A 177 12.99 10.31 13.55
N PRO A 178 14.26 10.43 14.00
CA PRO A 178 15.32 10.96 13.18
C PRO A 178 15.70 9.99 12.07
N VAL A 179 15.89 10.54 10.87
CA VAL A 179 16.41 9.86 9.70
C VAL A 179 17.58 10.66 9.13
N TYR A 180 18.68 10.00 8.81
CA TYR A 180 19.90 10.62 8.32
C TYR A 180 20.12 10.34 6.84
N GLY A 181 20.49 11.38 6.07
CA GLY A 181 20.57 11.27 4.62
C GLY A 181 19.23 10.85 4.04
N GLU A 182 19.24 9.90 3.10
CA GLU A 182 18.00 9.44 2.48
C GLU A 182 17.20 8.49 3.37
N ARG A 183 17.83 7.48 3.98
CA ARG A 183 17.12 6.44 4.77
C ARG A 183 18.03 5.74 5.80
N VAL A 184 18.95 6.45 6.42
CA VAL A 184 19.78 5.88 7.47
C VAL A 184 19.14 6.15 8.83
N PHE A 185 18.90 5.08 9.59
CA PHE A 185 18.38 5.12 10.96
C PHE A 185 19.41 4.52 11.91
N ARG A 186 19.46 5.00 13.12
CA ARG A 186 20.24 4.38 14.19
C ARG A 186 19.63 3.04 14.58
N PRO A 187 20.39 2.18 15.28
CA PRO A 187 19.86 0.89 15.74
C PRO A 187 18.59 1.01 16.57
N GLN A 188 18.47 2.04 17.41
CA GLN A 188 17.30 2.28 18.26
C GLN A 188 16.06 2.61 17.43
N GLU A 189 16.16 3.54 16.48
CA GLU A 189 15.06 3.89 15.59
C GLU A 189 14.66 2.70 14.68
N LYS A 190 15.63 1.89 14.24
CA LYS A 190 15.34 0.65 13.49
C LYS A 190 14.54 -0.34 14.32
N ALA A 191 14.85 -0.49 15.60
CA ALA A 191 14.11 -1.36 16.51
C ALA A 191 12.68 -0.86 16.67
N ILE A 192 12.48 0.44 16.96
CA ILE A 192 11.15 1.08 17.07
C ILE A 192 10.35 0.86 15.79
N LEU A 193 10.94 1.17 14.63
CA LEU A 193 10.27 1.00 13.34
C LEU A 193 9.89 -0.47 13.07
N SER A 194 10.73 -1.42 13.49
CA SER A 194 10.45 -2.84 13.35
C SER A 194 9.28 -3.28 14.24
N GLU A 195 9.24 -2.83 15.48
CA GLU A 195 8.15 -3.09 16.43
C GLU A 195 6.83 -2.48 15.95
N MET A 196 6.85 -1.22 15.51
CA MET A 196 5.67 -0.57 14.93
C MET A 196 5.16 -1.31 13.68
N ALA A 197 6.05 -1.70 12.77
CA ALA A 197 5.68 -2.44 11.56
C ALA A 197 5.04 -3.79 11.90
N GLN A 198 5.60 -4.51 12.87
CA GLN A 198 5.05 -5.76 13.37
C GLN A 198 3.68 -5.54 14.01
N ALA A 199 3.54 -4.54 14.88
CA ALA A 199 2.29 -4.23 15.58
C ALA A 199 1.17 -3.85 14.60
N MET A 200 1.48 -3.12 13.52
CA MET A 200 0.53 -2.72 12.49
C MET A 200 0.31 -3.80 11.41
N GLY A 201 1.08 -4.89 11.41
CA GLY A 201 0.98 -5.99 10.43
C GLY A 201 1.34 -5.55 9.01
N VAL A 202 2.40 -4.75 8.88
CA VAL A 202 2.94 -4.26 7.61
C VAL A 202 4.44 -4.54 7.52
N SER A 203 5.03 -4.41 6.32
CA SER A 203 6.48 -4.51 6.19
C SER A 203 7.17 -3.25 6.72
N TYR A 204 8.41 -3.42 7.21
CA TYR A 204 9.28 -2.30 7.61
C TYR A 204 9.38 -1.21 6.54
N THR A 205 9.61 -1.61 5.30
CA THR A 205 9.72 -0.67 4.16
C THR A 205 8.42 0.10 3.93
N ALA A 206 7.26 -0.58 4.00
CA ALA A 206 5.96 0.09 3.83
C ALA A 206 5.72 1.12 4.94
N LEU A 207 6.07 0.81 6.19
CA LEU A 207 5.95 1.74 7.30
C LEU A 207 6.86 2.96 7.09
N VAL A 208 8.14 2.77 6.77
CA VAL A 208 9.08 3.88 6.55
C VAL A 208 8.59 4.81 5.44
N ILE A 209 8.13 4.26 4.31
CA ILE A 209 7.54 5.06 3.22
C ILE A 209 6.31 5.83 3.71
N ARG A 210 5.48 5.19 4.53
CA ARG A 210 4.27 5.84 5.07
C ARG A 210 4.61 7.00 5.99
N LEU A 211 5.55 6.81 6.93
CA LEU A 211 6.00 7.85 7.86
C LEU A 211 6.61 9.05 7.12
N ASP A 212 7.42 8.78 6.09
CA ASP A 212 8.00 9.80 5.23
C ASP A 212 6.91 10.60 4.49
N ASN A 213 5.95 9.90 3.91
CA ASN A 213 4.79 10.51 3.24
C ASN A 213 3.91 11.36 4.16
N LEU A 214 3.86 11.03 5.45
CA LEU A 214 3.12 11.78 6.47
C LEU A 214 3.93 12.96 7.04
N GLY A 215 5.21 13.08 6.68
CA GLY A 215 6.09 14.15 7.16
C GLY A 215 6.39 14.06 8.66
N VAL A 216 6.38 12.84 9.23
CA VAL A 216 6.63 12.62 10.67
C VAL A 216 8.06 12.18 10.96
N LEU A 217 8.90 12.02 9.94
CA LEU A 217 10.33 11.80 10.08
C LEU A 217 11.09 13.12 10.22
N SER A 218 12.06 13.17 11.12
CA SER A 218 12.95 14.31 11.31
C SER A 218 14.21 14.11 10.46
N HIS A 219 14.32 14.83 9.34
CA HIS A 219 15.44 14.68 8.40
C HIS A 219 16.68 15.42 8.88
N HIS A 220 17.82 14.72 8.93
CA HIS A 220 19.14 15.21 9.32
C HIS A 220 20.19 14.91 8.22
N PRO A 221 21.22 15.73 8.11
CA PRO A 221 22.33 15.43 7.21
C PRO A 221 23.05 14.12 7.61
N LEU A 222 23.51 13.37 6.61
CA LEU A 222 24.28 12.13 6.87
C LEU A 222 25.57 12.39 7.65
N SER A 223 26.20 13.57 7.47
CA SER A 223 27.37 14.00 8.22
C SER A 223 27.15 13.99 9.73
N GLU A 224 25.95 14.33 10.17
CA GLU A 224 25.58 14.30 11.60
C GLU A 224 25.57 12.86 12.16
N TYR A 225 25.12 11.89 11.38
CA TYR A 225 25.20 10.47 11.74
C TYR A 225 26.65 9.99 11.81
N LEU A 226 27.47 10.35 10.80
CA LEU A 226 28.88 9.95 10.74
C LEU A 226 29.68 10.50 11.92
N SER A 227 29.47 11.76 12.30
CA SER A 227 30.16 12.36 13.43
C SER A 227 29.70 11.83 14.78
N LYS A 228 28.39 11.66 14.99
CA LYS A 228 27.82 11.24 16.29
C LYS A 228 27.96 9.74 16.55
N GLU A 229 27.72 8.91 15.52
CA GLU A 229 27.64 7.46 15.69
C GLU A 229 28.95 6.74 15.34
N LEU A 230 29.71 7.26 14.39
CA LEU A 230 30.94 6.63 13.93
C LEU A 230 32.22 7.37 14.40
N GLY A 231 32.07 8.52 15.06
CA GLY A 231 33.20 9.32 15.50
C GLY A 231 34.06 9.87 14.36
N LEU A 232 33.50 9.94 13.14
CA LEU A 232 34.20 10.39 11.93
C LEU A 232 34.00 11.89 11.67
N GLY A 233 33.76 12.67 12.71
CA GLY A 233 33.60 14.13 12.68
C GLY A 233 34.84 14.80 13.26
N GLY A 234 35.85 15.01 12.46
CA GLY A 234 37.01 15.83 12.80
C GLY A 234 37.48 16.57 11.57
N ASP A 235 37.49 17.89 11.66
CA ASP A 235 38.10 18.87 10.78
C ASP A 235 37.88 18.68 9.26
N ASP A 236 37.07 19.54 8.71
CA ASP A 236 36.74 19.66 7.28
C ASP A 236 37.95 20.01 6.37
N ASP A 237 39.17 19.98 6.86
CA ASP A 237 40.40 20.38 6.12
C ASP A 237 41.30 19.22 5.68
N ALA A 238 40.98 17.95 5.96
CA ALA A 238 41.90 16.83 5.69
C ALA A 238 41.64 16.05 4.38
N PHE A 239 40.56 16.33 3.63
CA PHE A 239 40.24 15.59 2.41
C PHE A 239 40.34 16.38 1.09
N LEU A 240 40.94 17.59 1.12
CA LEU A 240 41.26 18.39 -0.08
C LEU A 240 42.76 18.65 -0.23
N GLN A 241 43.59 17.62 -0.10
CA GLN A 241 44.97 17.65 -0.60
C GLN A 241 45.25 16.45 -1.47
#